data_7f6d5b513adf576123b7ac836c813bd7
#
_entry.id   7f6d5b513adf576123b7ac836c813bd7
#
_cell.length_a   1.000
_cell.length_b   1.000
_cell.length_c   1.000
_cell.angle_alpha   90.00
_cell.angle_beta   90.00
_cell.angle_gamma   90.00
#
_symmetry.space_group_name_H-M   'P 1'
#
loop_
_entity.id
_entity.type
_entity.pdbx_description
1 polymer ?
#
loop_
_entity_poly.entity_id
_entity_poly.type
_entity_poly.pdbx_seq_one_letter_code
_entity_poly.pdbx_strand_id
1 'polypeptide(L)'
;SELATFRKLDSRLQGHPTTHEGLPGIRVASGSLGQGLSVALGAAQAKKLNNDDKLVYTLHGDGELQEGQVWEALMYAAGKKVDNIISTIDYNGRQIDGDTDQVLPLGDLKAKLEAFGWIVLEEENGNDLEKIIAILEKAKTLTGNEKPVAILLHTEMGNGVDYMMGSHSWHGKAPNDEQLENALGQNPETDLKDY
;
A
#
# COMPACT_ATOMS: atom_id res chain seq x y z
N SER A 1 -3.29 -9.07 25.95
CA SER A 1 -2.62 -8.39 24.84
C SER A 1 -3.34 -7.09 24.54
N GLU A 2 -2.60 -6.01 24.24
CA GLU A 2 -3.18 -4.70 23.88
C GLU A 2 -4.00 -4.80 22.57
N LEU A 3 -3.67 -5.73 21.68
CA LEU A 3 -4.41 -5.99 20.44
C LEU A 3 -5.91 -6.23 20.65
N ALA A 4 -6.31 -6.85 21.78
CA ALA A 4 -7.71 -7.06 22.13
C ALA A 4 -8.48 -5.77 22.42
N THR A 5 -7.80 -4.61 22.49
CA THR A 5 -8.42 -3.29 22.68
C THR A 5 -8.58 -2.51 21.38
N PHE A 6 -8.22 -3.11 20.23
CA PHE A 6 -8.30 -2.44 18.93
C PHE A 6 -9.69 -1.83 18.68
N ARG A 7 -9.72 -0.55 18.33
CA ARG A 7 -10.94 0.26 18.09
C ARG A 7 -11.90 0.39 19.28
N LYS A 8 -11.51 0.02 20.49
CA LYS A 8 -12.29 0.30 21.69
C LYS A 8 -12.05 1.75 22.16
N LEU A 9 -13.03 2.30 22.87
CA LEU A 9 -12.89 3.61 23.50
C LEU A 9 -11.67 3.62 24.44
N ASP A 10 -10.92 4.70 24.46
CA ASP A 10 -9.70 4.90 25.24
C ASP A 10 -8.53 3.96 24.89
N SER A 11 -8.66 3.15 23.84
CA SER A 11 -7.52 2.41 23.30
C SER A 11 -6.66 3.31 22.41
N ARG A 12 -5.36 3.17 22.50
CA ARG A 12 -4.44 3.81 21.55
C ARG A 12 -4.35 3.09 20.21
N LEU A 13 -4.93 1.88 20.09
CA LEU A 13 -5.02 1.12 18.85
C LEU A 13 -6.31 1.48 18.12
N GLN A 14 -6.25 2.51 17.29
CA GLN A 14 -7.37 3.01 16.52
C GLN A 14 -7.37 2.49 15.08
N GLY A 15 -8.52 2.57 14.38
CA GLY A 15 -8.64 2.15 12.98
C GLY A 15 -7.78 2.98 12.01
N HIS A 16 -7.58 4.27 12.34
CA HIS A 16 -6.64 5.15 11.66
C HIS A 16 -5.59 5.60 12.68
N PRO A 17 -4.34 5.15 12.55
CA PRO A 17 -3.29 5.49 13.53
C PRO A 17 -2.96 6.97 13.48
N THR A 18 -2.68 7.54 14.65
CA THR A 18 -2.24 8.92 14.80
C THR A 18 -0.98 9.02 15.64
N THR A 19 -0.26 10.13 15.49
CA THR A 19 0.92 10.42 16.31
C THR A 19 0.55 10.75 17.76
N HIS A 20 -0.71 11.17 18.00
CA HIS A 20 -1.21 11.52 19.33
C HIS A 20 -1.21 10.31 20.28
N GLU A 21 -1.48 9.14 19.76
CA GLU A 21 -1.56 7.89 20.53
C GLU A 21 -0.18 7.38 21.02
N GLY A 22 0.91 7.96 20.55
CA GLY A 22 2.25 7.64 21.00
C GLY A 22 2.73 6.22 20.66
N LEU A 23 2.15 5.60 19.64
CA LEU A 23 2.56 4.26 19.19
C LEU A 23 3.95 4.29 18.58
N PRO A 24 4.84 3.37 18.99
CA PRO A 24 6.17 3.26 18.38
C PRO A 24 6.08 3.06 16.87
N GLY A 25 6.87 3.84 16.12
CA GLY A 25 6.92 3.73 14.66
C GLY A 25 5.88 4.59 13.91
N ILE A 26 4.79 5.02 14.54
CA ILE A 26 3.80 5.90 13.92
C ILE A 26 4.32 7.34 13.93
N ARG A 27 4.75 7.83 12.77
CA ARG A 27 5.33 9.17 12.59
C ARG A 27 4.41 10.16 11.90
N VAL A 28 3.36 9.66 11.24
CA VAL A 28 2.38 10.44 10.48
C VAL A 28 1.00 9.88 10.79
N ALA A 29 0.01 10.76 10.95
CA ALA A 29 -1.38 10.35 11.01
C ALA A 29 -1.84 9.86 9.63
N SER A 30 -2.68 8.85 9.59
CA SER A 30 -3.19 8.28 8.35
C SER A 30 -4.72 8.21 8.32
N GLY A 31 -5.29 7.71 7.21
CA GLY A 31 -6.73 7.64 6.97
C GLY A 31 -7.23 8.62 5.91
N SER A 32 -6.52 9.73 5.69
CA SER A 32 -6.76 10.60 4.55
C SER A 32 -5.91 10.11 3.38
N LEU A 33 -6.56 9.51 2.39
CA LEU A 33 -5.89 8.91 1.23
C LEU A 33 -5.11 9.95 0.40
N GLY A 34 -4.12 9.49 -0.33
CA GLY A 34 -3.29 10.32 -1.21
C GLY A 34 -2.19 11.13 -0.51
N GLN A 35 -2.15 11.21 0.82
CA GLN A 35 -1.15 12.00 1.58
C GLN A 35 0.21 11.30 1.63
N GLY A 36 0.21 9.98 1.69
CA GLY A 36 1.39 9.17 2.01
C GLY A 36 2.56 9.40 1.05
N LEU A 37 2.30 9.50 -0.25
CA LEU A 37 3.36 9.68 -1.24
C LEU A 37 4.08 11.02 -1.06
N SER A 38 3.35 12.12 -0.87
CA SER A 38 3.94 13.44 -0.65
C SER A 38 4.83 13.48 0.60
N VAL A 39 4.36 12.87 1.70
CA VAL A 39 5.15 12.76 2.95
C VAL A 39 6.40 11.92 2.73
N ALA A 40 6.27 10.79 2.04
CA ALA A 40 7.39 9.90 1.73
C ALA A 40 8.45 10.57 0.85
N LEU A 41 8.03 11.40 -0.12
CA LEU A 41 8.95 12.17 -0.96
C LEU A 41 9.74 13.19 -0.13
N GLY A 42 9.09 13.84 0.82
CA GLY A 42 9.78 14.72 1.78
C GLY A 42 10.83 13.97 2.60
N ALA A 43 10.48 12.78 3.10
CA ALA A 43 11.41 11.92 3.83
C ALA A 43 12.56 11.43 2.95
N ALA A 44 12.28 11.02 1.71
CA ALA A 44 13.29 10.57 0.77
C ALA A 44 14.29 11.68 0.42
N GLN A 45 13.81 12.89 0.22
CA GLN A 45 14.67 14.05 -0.01
C GLN A 45 15.52 14.42 1.21
N ALA A 46 14.93 14.41 2.41
CA ALA A 46 15.67 14.65 3.65
C ALA A 46 16.80 13.64 3.83
N LYS A 47 16.60 12.37 3.48
CA LYS A 47 17.65 11.34 3.47
C LYS A 47 18.78 11.70 2.50
N LYS A 48 18.45 12.07 1.27
CA LYS A 48 19.47 12.50 0.27
C LYS A 48 20.28 13.71 0.77
N LEU A 49 19.62 14.71 1.35
CA LEU A 49 20.28 15.89 1.91
C LEU A 49 21.23 15.56 3.07
N ASN A 50 20.90 14.54 3.83
CA ASN A 50 21.70 14.08 4.97
C ASN A 50 22.74 12.99 4.61
N ASN A 51 22.89 12.66 3.31
CA ASN A 51 23.72 11.54 2.82
C ASN A 51 23.36 10.19 3.50
N ASP A 52 22.06 9.99 3.78
CA ASP A 52 21.51 8.72 4.27
C ASP A 52 21.06 7.90 3.05
N ASP A 53 21.69 6.75 2.83
CA ASP A 53 21.49 5.85 1.69
C ASP A 53 20.23 4.96 1.79
N LYS A 54 19.47 5.09 2.87
CA LYS A 54 18.29 4.26 3.11
C LYS A 54 17.13 4.62 2.17
N LEU A 55 16.48 3.58 1.69
CA LEU A 55 15.30 3.71 0.83
C LEU A 55 14.06 4.08 1.65
N VAL A 56 13.12 4.73 0.98
CA VAL A 56 11.77 4.98 1.48
C VAL A 56 10.80 4.12 0.67
N TYR A 57 9.89 3.45 1.37
CA TYR A 57 8.87 2.60 0.75
C TYR A 57 7.50 3.20 1.00
N THR A 58 6.63 3.13 0.00
CA THR A 58 5.21 3.47 0.13
C THR A 58 4.35 2.33 -0.35
N LEU A 59 3.15 2.23 0.21
CA LEU A 59 2.11 1.32 -0.23
C LEU A 59 0.82 2.12 -0.45
N HIS A 60 0.23 1.97 -1.61
CA HIS A 60 -0.98 2.66 -2.04
C HIS A 60 -2.02 1.66 -2.52
N GLY A 61 -3.30 1.95 -2.29
CA GLY A 61 -4.37 1.29 -3.03
C GLY A 61 -4.57 1.94 -4.40
N ASP A 62 -5.11 1.19 -5.37
CA ASP A 62 -5.44 1.72 -6.69
C ASP A 62 -6.54 2.78 -6.62
N GLY A 63 -7.57 2.60 -5.79
CA GLY A 63 -8.57 3.63 -5.54
C GLY A 63 -7.98 4.92 -4.96
N GLU A 64 -6.92 4.84 -4.15
CA GLU A 64 -6.19 5.99 -3.64
C GLU A 64 -5.55 6.83 -4.76
N LEU A 65 -5.16 6.19 -5.86
CA LEU A 65 -4.56 6.89 -7.01
C LEU A 65 -5.55 7.77 -7.77
N GLN A 66 -6.82 7.75 -7.43
CA GLN A 66 -7.82 8.70 -7.93
C GLN A 66 -7.68 10.10 -7.29
N GLU A 67 -6.94 10.20 -6.17
CA GLU A 67 -6.64 11.49 -5.53
C GLU A 67 -5.65 12.32 -6.36
N GLY A 68 -6.03 13.57 -6.67
CA GLY A 68 -5.24 14.46 -7.54
C GLY A 68 -3.82 14.70 -7.05
N GLN A 69 -3.63 14.85 -5.73
CA GLN A 69 -2.30 15.11 -5.15
C GLN A 69 -1.31 13.96 -5.34
N VAL A 70 -1.78 12.72 -5.56
CA VAL A 70 -0.89 11.59 -5.92
C VAL A 70 -0.18 11.89 -7.24
N TRP A 71 -0.91 12.40 -8.24
CA TRP A 71 -0.34 12.74 -9.55
C TRP A 71 0.62 13.91 -9.48
N GLU A 72 0.33 14.90 -8.63
CA GLU A 72 1.27 15.99 -8.35
C GLU A 72 2.57 15.46 -7.74
N ALA A 73 2.46 14.53 -6.77
CA ALA A 73 3.59 13.89 -6.13
C ALA A 73 4.40 13.01 -7.10
N LEU A 74 3.72 12.25 -7.97
CA LEU A 74 4.37 11.43 -9.00
C LEU A 74 5.20 12.29 -9.96
N MET A 75 4.64 13.40 -10.43
CA MET A 75 5.34 14.35 -11.29
C MET A 75 6.55 14.99 -10.58
N TYR A 76 6.36 15.37 -9.30
CA TYR A 76 7.43 15.95 -8.48
C TYR A 76 8.58 14.96 -8.29
N ALA A 77 8.28 13.69 -7.97
CA ALA A 77 9.29 12.66 -7.74
C ALA A 77 10.23 12.49 -8.93
N ALA A 78 9.67 12.36 -10.12
CA ALA A 78 10.44 12.24 -11.36
C ALA A 78 11.20 13.55 -11.70
N GLY A 79 10.52 14.69 -11.62
CA GLY A 79 11.11 15.99 -11.91
C GLY A 79 12.26 16.38 -10.97
N LYS A 80 12.23 15.91 -9.73
CA LYS A 80 13.28 16.13 -8.72
C LYS A 80 14.25 14.95 -8.57
N LYS A 81 14.10 13.92 -9.41
CA LYS A 81 14.98 12.74 -9.42
C LYS A 81 15.07 12.09 -8.04
N VAL A 82 13.90 11.89 -7.41
CA VAL A 82 13.82 11.22 -6.10
C VAL A 82 13.91 9.72 -6.32
N ASP A 83 15.13 9.22 -6.43
CA ASP A 83 15.47 7.86 -6.86
C ASP A 83 15.74 6.87 -5.71
N ASN A 84 15.52 7.31 -4.47
CA ASN A 84 15.62 6.49 -3.27
C ASN A 84 14.23 6.14 -2.70
N ILE A 85 13.21 6.06 -3.58
CA ILE A 85 11.85 5.67 -3.23
C ILE A 85 11.38 4.49 -4.09
N ILE A 86 10.68 3.55 -3.45
CA ILE A 86 9.95 2.46 -4.09
C ILE A 86 8.49 2.59 -3.67
N SER A 87 7.61 2.80 -4.65
CA SER A 87 6.17 2.96 -4.46
C SER A 87 5.45 1.71 -4.94
N THR A 88 4.85 0.96 -4.03
CA THR A 88 4.07 -0.24 -4.34
C THR A 88 2.59 0.11 -4.41
N ILE A 89 1.90 -0.35 -5.43
CA ILE A 89 0.47 -0.17 -5.63
C ILE A 89 -0.21 -1.54 -5.50
N ASP A 90 -1.10 -1.67 -4.52
CA ASP A 90 -2.05 -2.78 -4.41
C ASP A 90 -3.13 -2.58 -5.46
N TYR A 91 -2.92 -3.21 -6.63
CA TYR A 91 -3.74 -3.03 -7.81
C TYR A 91 -4.78 -4.16 -7.91
N ASN A 92 -5.77 -4.08 -7.01
CA ASN A 92 -6.80 -5.11 -6.85
C ASN A 92 -8.10 -4.81 -7.61
N GLY A 93 -8.20 -3.64 -8.25
CA GLY A 93 -9.39 -3.24 -9.01
C GLY A 93 -10.61 -2.92 -8.15
N ARG A 94 -10.46 -2.75 -6.83
CA ARG A 94 -11.57 -2.56 -5.89
C ARG A 94 -11.36 -1.34 -4.99
N GLN A 95 -12.45 -0.68 -4.66
CA GLN A 95 -12.52 0.37 -3.67
C GLN A 95 -13.84 0.30 -2.91
N ILE A 96 -14.04 1.14 -1.90
CA ILE A 96 -15.22 1.09 -1.03
C ILE A 96 -16.54 1.20 -1.78
N ASP A 97 -16.60 1.98 -2.86
CA ASP A 97 -17.81 2.28 -3.62
C ASP A 97 -18.05 1.34 -4.81
N GLY A 98 -17.12 0.42 -5.11
CA GLY A 98 -17.25 -0.49 -6.23
C GLY A 98 -15.92 -0.87 -6.87
N ASP A 99 -16.01 -1.35 -8.10
CA ASP A 99 -14.84 -1.61 -8.93
C ASP A 99 -14.22 -0.27 -9.35
N THR A 100 -12.89 -0.15 -9.28
CA THR A 100 -12.19 1.10 -9.62
C THR A 100 -12.51 1.57 -11.03
N ASP A 101 -12.66 0.64 -12.00
CA ASP A 101 -13.01 0.96 -13.38
C ASP A 101 -14.45 1.48 -13.55
N GLN A 102 -15.35 1.19 -12.62
CA GLN A 102 -16.72 1.67 -12.64
C GLN A 102 -16.87 3.01 -11.92
N VAL A 103 -16.10 3.22 -10.86
CA VAL A 103 -16.15 4.45 -10.07
C VAL A 103 -15.39 5.57 -10.77
N LEU A 104 -14.11 5.39 -11.04
CA LEU A 104 -13.28 6.32 -11.80
C LEU A 104 -12.09 5.56 -12.42
N PRO A 105 -12.17 5.21 -13.73
CA PRO A 105 -11.14 4.38 -14.37
C PRO A 105 -9.75 5.01 -14.34
N LEU A 106 -8.76 4.25 -13.89
CA LEU A 106 -7.35 4.66 -13.94
C LEU A 106 -6.75 4.49 -15.35
N GLY A 107 -7.41 3.72 -16.23
CA GLY A 107 -6.91 3.38 -17.57
C GLY A 107 -5.59 2.61 -17.49
N ASP A 108 -4.71 2.79 -18.47
CA ASP A 108 -3.38 2.16 -18.45
C ASP A 108 -2.48 2.87 -17.42
N LEU A 109 -2.51 2.34 -16.19
CA LEU A 109 -1.76 2.90 -15.07
C LEU A 109 -0.25 2.78 -15.29
N LYS A 110 0.22 1.66 -15.86
CA LYS A 110 1.64 1.46 -16.18
C LYS A 110 2.15 2.52 -17.14
N ALA A 111 1.47 2.69 -18.27
CA ALA A 111 1.85 3.71 -19.26
C ALA A 111 1.82 5.13 -18.68
N LYS A 112 0.86 5.44 -17.81
CA LYS A 112 0.81 6.74 -17.12
C LYS A 112 2.02 6.96 -16.22
N LEU A 113 2.37 6.00 -15.37
CA LEU A 113 3.53 6.09 -14.48
C LEU A 113 4.84 6.21 -15.29
N GLU A 114 4.99 5.43 -16.36
CA GLU A 114 6.13 5.53 -17.28
C GLU A 114 6.21 6.91 -17.97
N ALA A 115 5.07 7.45 -18.39
CA ALA A 115 4.99 8.80 -18.98
C ALA A 115 5.34 9.91 -17.99
N PHE A 116 5.09 9.68 -16.67
CA PHE A 116 5.57 10.57 -15.61
C PHE A 116 7.08 10.42 -15.33
N GLY A 117 7.76 9.44 -15.94
CA GLY A 117 9.20 9.25 -15.82
C GLY A 117 9.61 8.22 -14.75
N TRP A 118 8.69 7.44 -14.24
CA TRP A 118 8.95 6.37 -13.28
C TRP A 118 9.48 5.11 -13.99
N ILE A 119 10.31 4.33 -13.29
CA ILE A 119 10.57 2.94 -13.66
C ILE A 119 9.42 2.11 -13.09
N VAL A 120 8.75 1.33 -13.92
CA VAL A 120 7.59 0.54 -13.49
C VAL A 120 7.90 -0.95 -13.60
N LEU A 121 7.70 -1.65 -12.50
CA LEU A 121 7.68 -3.11 -12.42
C LEU A 121 6.25 -3.58 -12.22
N GLU A 122 5.95 -4.79 -12.66
CA GLU A 122 4.60 -5.35 -12.59
C GLU A 122 4.68 -6.83 -12.23
N GLU A 123 3.83 -7.28 -11.33
CA GLU A 123 3.69 -8.67 -10.91
C GLU A 123 2.22 -9.07 -10.94
N GLU A 124 1.90 -10.04 -11.80
CA GLU A 124 0.53 -10.52 -12.05
C GLU A 124 -0.05 -11.35 -10.89
N ASN A 125 0.81 -11.91 -10.03
CA ASN A 125 0.39 -12.65 -8.86
C ASN A 125 0.88 -11.95 -7.59
N GLY A 126 0.29 -10.80 -7.30
CA GLY A 126 0.65 -9.92 -6.20
C GLY A 126 0.23 -10.44 -4.81
N ASN A 127 -0.40 -11.61 -4.71
CA ASN A 127 -0.67 -12.29 -3.44
C ASN A 127 0.38 -13.37 -3.13
N ASP A 128 1.29 -13.69 -4.06
CA ASP A 128 2.37 -14.66 -3.86
C ASP A 128 3.56 -13.98 -3.17
N LEU A 129 3.83 -14.36 -1.91
CA LEU A 129 4.87 -13.74 -1.10
C LEU A 129 6.29 -13.89 -1.71
N GLU A 130 6.59 -15.01 -2.35
CA GLU A 130 7.90 -15.22 -2.97
C GLU A 130 8.10 -14.26 -4.16
N LYS A 131 7.06 -14.05 -4.96
CA LYS A 131 7.07 -13.10 -6.07
C LYS A 131 7.13 -11.65 -5.60
N ILE A 132 6.41 -11.32 -4.51
CA ILE A 132 6.50 -9.99 -3.89
C ILE A 132 7.94 -9.71 -3.43
N ILE A 133 8.57 -10.66 -2.75
CA ILE A 133 9.97 -10.53 -2.32
C ILE A 133 10.88 -10.35 -3.53
N ALA A 134 10.74 -11.19 -4.55
CA ALA A 134 11.59 -11.14 -5.75
C ALA A 134 11.47 -9.79 -6.48
N ILE A 135 10.25 -9.26 -6.66
CA ILE A 135 10.06 -7.98 -7.35
C ILE A 135 10.54 -6.79 -6.50
N LEU A 136 10.41 -6.85 -5.15
CA LEU A 136 10.98 -5.85 -4.25
C LEU A 136 12.52 -5.84 -4.31
N GLU A 137 13.16 -7.00 -4.30
CA GLU A 137 14.63 -7.08 -4.45
C GLU A 137 15.08 -6.55 -5.82
N LYS A 138 14.34 -6.86 -6.89
CA LYS A 138 14.59 -6.28 -8.21
C LYS A 138 14.45 -4.75 -8.19
N ALA A 139 13.39 -4.23 -7.56
CA ALA A 139 13.16 -2.78 -7.46
C ALA A 139 14.32 -2.07 -6.76
N LYS A 140 14.88 -2.64 -5.69
CA LYS A 140 16.06 -2.10 -4.99
C LYS A 140 17.25 -1.90 -5.92
N THR A 141 17.48 -2.81 -6.88
CA THR A 141 18.60 -2.70 -7.83
C THR A 141 18.42 -1.57 -8.85
N LEU A 142 17.20 -1.04 -8.98
CA LEU A 142 16.85 0.02 -9.91
C LEU A 142 16.85 1.41 -9.27
N THR A 143 16.99 1.50 -7.95
CA THR A 143 17.13 2.78 -7.24
C THR A 143 18.50 3.42 -7.47
N GLY A 144 18.62 4.72 -7.19
CA GLY A 144 19.87 5.46 -7.36
C GLY A 144 20.20 5.83 -8.81
N ASN A 145 19.24 5.72 -9.74
CA ASN A 145 19.41 5.98 -11.19
C ASN A 145 18.64 7.22 -11.67
N GLU A 146 18.48 8.21 -10.80
CA GLU A 146 17.77 9.47 -11.07
C GLU A 146 16.27 9.30 -11.40
N LYS A 147 15.71 8.11 -11.21
CA LYS A 147 14.28 7.82 -11.44
C LYS A 147 13.68 7.11 -10.23
N PRO A 148 12.47 7.50 -9.79
CA PRO A 148 11.71 6.75 -8.81
C PRO A 148 11.22 5.41 -9.39
N VAL A 149 10.98 4.42 -8.50
CA VAL A 149 10.54 3.08 -8.89
C VAL A 149 9.11 2.84 -8.39
N ALA A 150 8.24 2.38 -9.26
CA ALA A 150 6.89 1.90 -8.92
C ALA A 150 6.77 0.39 -9.16
N ILE A 151 5.97 -0.27 -8.33
CA ILE A 151 5.61 -1.67 -8.48
C ILE A 151 4.09 -1.76 -8.52
N LEU A 152 3.54 -2.35 -9.57
CA LEU A 152 2.13 -2.72 -9.65
C LEU A 152 2.00 -4.19 -9.23
N LEU A 153 1.28 -4.44 -8.14
CA LEU A 153 0.96 -5.79 -7.69
C LEU A 153 -0.50 -6.08 -8.02
N HIS A 154 -0.75 -6.95 -8.98
CA HIS A 154 -2.10 -7.44 -9.25
C HIS A 154 -2.50 -8.41 -8.15
N THR A 155 -3.38 -7.96 -7.29
CA THR A 155 -3.83 -8.72 -6.12
C THR A 155 -5.33 -9.02 -6.21
N GLU A 156 -5.76 -9.99 -5.43
CA GLU A 156 -7.18 -10.26 -5.19
C GLU A 156 -7.56 -9.82 -3.78
N MET A 157 -8.51 -8.90 -3.67
CA MET A 157 -9.04 -8.49 -2.37
C MET A 157 -9.75 -9.65 -1.69
N GLY A 158 -9.41 -9.92 -0.41
CA GLY A 158 -9.96 -11.04 0.35
C GLY A 158 -9.35 -12.39 -0.01
N ASN A 159 -8.18 -12.40 -0.68
CA ASN A 159 -7.48 -13.62 -1.06
C ASN A 159 -7.34 -14.61 0.10
N GLY A 160 -7.67 -15.88 -0.15
CA GLY A 160 -7.68 -16.95 0.84
C GLY A 160 -9.03 -17.17 1.53
N VAL A 161 -10.04 -16.31 1.28
CA VAL A 161 -11.39 -16.46 1.84
C VAL A 161 -12.43 -16.37 0.72
N ASP A 162 -13.04 -17.49 0.35
CA ASP A 162 -13.88 -17.64 -0.83
C ASP A 162 -15.04 -16.64 -0.92
N TYR A 163 -15.71 -16.35 0.19
CA TYR A 163 -16.84 -15.42 0.22
C TYR A 163 -16.40 -13.94 0.25
N MET A 164 -15.10 -13.65 0.41
CA MET A 164 -14.55 -12.28 0.38
C MET A 164 -14.00 -11.90 -0.98
N MET A 165 -13.53 -12.89 -1.76
CA MET A 165 -12.97 -12.66 -3.09
C MET A 165 -14.03 -12.20 -4.10
N GLY A 166 -13.60 -11.48 -5.14
CA GLY A 166 -14.46 -11.08 -6.26
C GLY A 166 -15.48 -9.98 -5.95
N SER A 167 -15.46 -9.36 -4.76
CA SER A 167 -16.43 -8.33 -4.37
C SER A 167 -15.81 -7.24 -3.52
N HIS A 168 -16.16 -5.99 -3.84
CA HIS A 168 -15.80 -4.82 -3.00
C HIS A 168 -16.56 -4.77 -1.65
N SER A 169 -17.61 -5.59 -1.48
CA SER A 169 -18.49 -5.54 -0.31
C SER A 169 -17.80 -5.81 1.02
N TRP A 170 -16.59 -6.38 0.97
CA TRP A 170 -15.77 -6.66 2.15
C TRP A 170 -14.74 -5.57 2.47
N HIS A 171 -14.69 -4.54 1.65
CA HIS A 171 -13.82 -3.40 1.92
C HIS A 171 -14.30 -2.65 3.17
N GLY A 172 -13.59 -2.84 4.29
CA GLY A 172 -13.92 -2.22 5.58
C GLY A 172 -15.05 -2.88 6.37
N LYS A 173 -15.51 -4.07 5.98
CA LYS A 173 -16.54 -4.84 6.71
C LYS A 173 -15.91 -5.97 7.52
N ALA A 174 -16.27 -6.07 8.80
CA ALA A 174 -15.87 -7.20 9.63
C ALA A 174 -16.79 -8.41 9.41
N PRO A 175 -16.27 -9.65 9.41
CA PRO A 175 -17.08 -10.85 9.41
C PRO A 175 -17.84 -11.02 10.75
N ASN A 176 -18.98 -11.70 10.74
CA ASN A 176 -19.62 -12.20 11.93
C ASN A 176 -18.92 -13.49 12.42
N ASP A 177 -19.35 -14.04 13.57
CA ASP A 177 -18.68 -15.20 14.19
C ASP A 177 -18.67 -16.44 13.27
N GLU A 178 -19.78 -16.75 12.59
CA GLU A 178 -19.89 -17.88 11.64
C GLU A 178 -18.96 -17.67 10.43
N GLN A 179 -18.95 -16.46 9.88
CA GLN A 179 -18.07 -16.08 8.77
C GLN A 179 -16.60 -16.13 9.18
N LEU A 180 -16.28 -15.69 10.41
CA LEU A 180 -14.92 -15.77 10.96
C LEU A 180 -14.46 -17.22 11.08
N GLU A 181 -15.29 -18.11 11.66
CA GLU A 181 -14.96 -19.54 11.77
C GLU A 181 -14.71 -20.15 10.38
N ASN A 182 -15.56 -19.85 9.42
CA ASN A 182 -15.39 -20.29 8.03
C ASN A 182 -14.07 -19.78 7.42
N ALA A 183 -13.76 -18.50 7.58
CA ALA A 183 -12.53 -17.91 7.05
C ALA A 183 -11.27 -18.51 7.67
N LEU A 184 -11.28 -18.74 8.99
CA LEU A 184 -10.17 -19.39 9.69
C LEU A 184 -10.00 -20.85 9.24
N GLY A 185 -11.09 -21.56 8.93
CA GLY A 185 -11.04 -22.90 8.37
C GLY A 185 -10.44 -22.99 6.96
N GLN A 186 -10.46 -21.90 6.19
CA GLN A 186 -9.87 -21.83 4.85
C GLN A 186 -8.38 -21.45 4.85
N ASN A 187 -7.89 -20.89 5.95
CA ASN A 187 -6.51 -20.48 6.08
C ASN A 187 -5.74 -21.44 6.97
N PRO A 188 -4.55 -21.90 6.57
CA PRO A 188 -3.74 -22.77 7.41
C PRO A 188 -3.31 -22.03 8.68
N GLU A 189 -3.23 -22.77 9.78
CA GLU A 189 -2.61 -22.25 10.99
C GLU A 189 -1.13 -21.89 10.73
N THR A 190 -0.67 -20.84 11.37
CA THR A 190 0.74 -20.46 11.32
C THR A 190 1.51 -21.05 12.49
N ASP A 191 2.76 -21.46 12.24
CA ASP A 191 3.69 -21.85 13.30
C ASP A 191 4.26 -20.64 14.08
N LEU A 192 3.97 -19.42 13.59
CA LEU A 192 4.33 -18.20 14.29
C LEU A 192 3.46 -18.05 15.53
N LYS A 193 4.11 -17.88 16.67
CA LYS A 193 3.40 -17.62 17.93
C LYS A 193 2.75 -16.25 17.88
N ASP A 194 1.57 -16.15 18.51
CA ASP A 194 0.93 -14.86 18.76
C ASP A 194 1.87 -13.96 19.59
N TYR A 195 1.94 -12.70 19.19
CA TYR A 195 2.80 -11.70 19.80
C TYR A 195 2.33 -11.29 21.21
#